data_3f25a206997ffd0e8c74f07f54ce96f4
#
_entry.id   3f25a206997ffd0e8c74f07f54ce96f4
#
_cell.length_a   1.000
_cell.length_b   1.000
_cell.length_c   1.000
_cell.angle_alpha   90.00
_cell.angle_beta   90.00
_cell.angle_gamma   90.00
#
_symmetry.space_group_name_H-M   'P 1'
#
loop_
_entity.id
_entity.type
_entity.pdbx_description
1 polymer ?
#
loop_
_entity_poly.entity_id
_entity_poly.type
_entity_poly.pdbx_seq_one_letter_code
_entity_poly.pdbx_strand_id
1 'polypeptide(L)'
;MSKIFHIKSKSCIIKSDIHNIVCHPKVMSMKKQKYWYKLDNAGKIFPAVSQDERSNVFRLSFYLDETIDSTILEEAVNKVLPRFETFAVQLKNGLFWNYFASNTKHFEVEIEPPQVCKYFKTYKNHGYLFKVYYLDNKVTLETFHAISDGTGAMHFLRSIVYNYYRIRGFKLDHEGKILSEKPYSKKESEDNFVSNYDKAKRRNLKEEKAYHIEGERFSNHWVLMLKARVDTKSLLTLVKTKYQCTVTQFVTAMLAYAIYKESVDFTGNKKPLKIFIPVNLRPYFDSVTLRNFSLYIKGTYDAKRTDWTFENMLELTKEQFKDQLDKDKLQSRISSLVGFEKNVFIRVLPLVLKTIAFKIGYNILGESISSCSISNLGVVDLPQGLESKILDADFVNAGYGIAMTLISLKSHTNIIFSSPLKDLSIMNHMVQFLVGEGLDVTLDTNYKEGYDEIL
;
A
#
# COMPACT_ATOMS: atom_id res chain seq x y z
N MET A 1 47.18 -26.41 -6.03
CA MET A 1 47.70 -25.28 -6.81
C MET A 1 46.88 -24.03 -6.45
N SER A 2 47.40 -23.25 -5.50
CA SER A 2 46.79 -22.03 -4.99
C SER A 2 47.20 -20.86 -5.89
N LYS A 3 46.20 -20.15 -6.45
CA LYS A 3 46.43 -18.88 -7.14
C LYS A 3 46.32 -17.74 -6.14
N ILE A 4 47.48 -17.16 -5.80
CA ILE A 4 47.61 -15.93 -5.02
C ILE A 4 47.32 -14.75 -5.96
N PHE A 5 46.29 -13.95 -5.64
CA PHE A 5 46.04 -12.68 -6.32
C PHE A 5 46.85 -11.57 -5.63
N HIS A 6 47.78 -10.97 -6.37
CA HIS A 6 48.52 -9.79 -5.95
C HIS A 6 47.66 -8.54 -6.19
N ILE A 7 47.28 -7.85 -5.09
CA ILE A 7 46.70 -6.51 -5.16
C ILE A 7 47.82 -5.49 -5.11
N LYS A 8 48.05 -4.78 -6.21
CA LYS A 8 48.96 -3.62 -6.25
C LYS A 8 48.26 -2.42 -5.62
N SER A 9 48.69 -2.04 -4.39
CA SER A 9 48.34 -0.76 -3.78
C SER A 9 49.35 0.31 -4.23
N LYS A 10 48.89 1.38 -4.83
CA LYS A 10 49.68 2.61 -5.03
C LYS A 10 49.05 3.72 -4.17
N SER A 11 49.93 4.32 -3.39
CA SER A 11 49.91 5.56 -2.60
C SER A 11 49.57 5.41 -1.11
N CYS A 12 50.62 5.07 -0.33
CA CYS A 12 50.77 5.45 1.06
C CYS A 12 51.64 6.72 1.14
N ILE A 13 51.14 7.78 1.75
CA ILE A 13 51.97 8.94 2.13
C ILE A 13 52.45 8.67 3.55
N ILE A 14 53.74 8.41 3.73
CA ILE A 14 54.36 8.24 5.03
C ILE A 14 54.72 9.63 5.57
N LYS A 15 54.11 10.06 6.66
CA LYS A 15 54.64 11.12 7.55
C LYS A 15 55.31 10.44 8.72
N SER A 16 56.57 10.74 8.89
CA SER A 16 57.41 10.21 9.95
C SER A 16 57.01 10.85 11.31
N ASP A 17 56.36 10.09 12.16
CA ASP A 17 56.45 10.19 13.59
C ASP A 17 56.07 8.82 14.21
N ILE A 18 57.00 8.26 14.95
CA ILE A 18 56.96 6.95 15.54
C ILE A 18 56.09 7.04 16.80
N HIS A 19 54.85 6.64 16.71
CA HIS A 19 53.99 5.95 17.68
C HIS A 19 52.53 6.02 17.20
N ASN A 20 51.96 4.83 16.96
CA ASN A 20 50.59 4.58 16.52
C ASN A 20 50.27 4.84 15.01
N ILE A 21 50.59 3.85 14.21
CA ILE A 21 50.03 3.74 12.85
C ILE A 21 48.59 3.21 12.98
N VAL A 22 47.62 4.09 13.07
CA VAL A 22 46.20 3.74 12.85
C VAL A 22 45.92 3.88 11.36
N CYS A 23 45.92 2.79 10.63
CA CYS A 23 45.42 2.77 9.26
C CYS A 23 43.91 2.97 9.30
N HIS A 24 43.45 4.20 9.10
CA HIS A 24 42.05 4.44 8.75
C HIS A 24 41.85 3.95 7.32
N PRO A 25 41.01 2.94 7.05
CA PRO A 25 40.66 2.61 5.69
C PRO A 25 39.94 3.82 5.11
N LYS A 26 40.54 4.42 4.07
CA LYS A 26 39.88 5.44 3.25
C LYS A 26 38.60 4.78 2.73
N VAL A 27 37.45 5.17 3.28
CA VAL A 27 36.15 4.79 2.73
C VAL A 27 36.16 5.28 1.29
N MET A 28 36.40 4.34 0.37
CA MET A 28 36.23 4.62 -1.05
C MET A 28 34.77 4.99 -1.23
N SER A 29 34.49 6.26 -1.50
CA SER A 29 33.22 6.72 -1.97
C SER A 29 32.89 5.93 -3.25
N MET A 30 32.18 4.84 -3.11
CA MET A 30 31.59 4.13 -4.26
C MET A 30 30.72 5.15 -4.96
N LYS A 31 31.11 5.54 -6.20
CA LYS A 31 30.24 6.36 -7.07
C LYS A 31 28.89 5.63 -7.12
N LYS A 32 27.86 6.21 -6.51
CA LYS A 32 26.50 5.66 -6.51
C LYS A 32 26.10 5.49 -7.98
N GLN A 33 25.89 4.23 -8.38
CA GLN A 33 25.57 3.90 -9.77
C GLN A 33 24.21 4.51 -10.10
N LYS A 34 24.13 5.37 -11.11
CA LYS A 34 22.86 5.89 -11.62
C LYS A 34 22.18 4.78 -12.41
N TYR A 35 20.95 4.48 -12.03
CA TYR A 35 20.09 3.53 -12.76
C TYR A 35 18.77 4.22 -13.14
N TRP A 36 18.09 3.62 -14.10
CA TRP A 36 16.74 4.00 -14.49
C TRP A 36 15.96 2.76 -14.90
N TYR A 37 14.65 2.79 -14.70
CA TYR A 37 13.77 1.72 -15.14
C TYR A 37 12.36 2.23 -15.41
N LYS A 38 11.59 1.47 -16.19
CA LYS A 38 10.19 1.77 -16.51
C LYS A 38 9.32 1.57 -15.27
N LEU A 39 8.23 2.32 -15.18
CA LEU A 39 7.17 2.00 -14.23
C LEU A 39 6.63 0.59 -14.55
N ASP A 40 6.18 -0.14 -13.52
CA ASP A 40 5.46 -1.39 -13.74
C ASP A 40 4.11 -1.15 -14.43
N ASN A 41 3.49 -2.22 -14.90
CA ASN A 41 2.23 -2.12 -15.65
C ASN A 41 1.15 -1.35 -14.89
N ALA A 42 0.96 -1.64 -13.58
CA ALA A 42 -0.01 -0.94 -12.74
C ALA A 42 0.43 0.50 -12.43
N GLY A 43 1.70 0.72 -12.13
CA GLY A 43 2.26 2.02 -11.75
C GLY A 43 2.16 3.09 -12.84
N LYS A 44 2.06 2.70 -14.12
CA LYS A 44 1.99 3.63 -15.25
C LYS A 44 0.76 4.53 -15.26
N ILE A 45 -0.33 4.11 -14.67
CA ILE A 45 -1.58 4.88 -14.66
C ILE A 45 -1.54 6.00 -13.61
N PHE A 46 -0.94 5.77 -12.45
CA PHE A 46 -1.02 6.67 -11.31
C PHE A 46 -0.52 8.09 -11.60
N PRO A 47 0.63 8.32 -12.27
CA PRO A 47 1.07 9.69 -12.57
C PRO A 47 0.09 10.48 -13.46
N ALA A 48 -0.71 9.79 -14.27
CA ALA A 48 -1.68 10.42 -15.15
C ALA A 48 -2.99 10.80 -14.46
N VAL A 49 -3.39 10.03 -13.41
CA VAL A 49 -4.72 10.15 -12.80
C VAL A 49 -4.73 10.74 -11.40
N SER A 50 -3.55 10.95 -10.79
CA SER A 50 -3.45 11.50 -9.44
C SER A 50 -3.71 13.01 -9.41
N GLN A 51 -4.47 13.44 -8.42
CA GLN A 51 -4.85 14.83 -8.13
C GLN A 51 -5.26 14.94 -6.65
N ASP A 52 -5.63 16.13 -6.18
CA ASP A 52 -5.93 16.35 -4.76
C ASP A 52 -7.11 15.49 -4.26
N GLU A 53 -8.17 15.32 -5.06
CA GLU A 53 -9.32 14.47 -4.71
C GLU A 53 -8.99 12.97 -4.76
N ARG A 54 -7.91 12.61 -5.42
CA ARG A 54 -7.46 11.24 -5.62
C ARG A 54 -5.94 11.20 -5.66
N SER A 55 -5.35 11.20 -4.49
CA SER A 55 -3.89 11.27 -4.35
C SER A 55 -3.16 10.04 -4.86
N ASN A 56 -3.80 8.86 -4.85
CA ASN A 56 -3.17 7.55 -5.02
C ASN A 56 -1.96 7.37 -4.07
N VAL A 57 -2.08 7.92 -2.89
CA VAL A 57 -1.16 7.76 -1.77
C VAL A 57 -1.84 6.88 -0.74
N PHE A 58 -1.11 5.92 -0.21
CA PHE A 58 -1.54 5.13 0.93
C PHE A 58 -0.54 5.29 2.08
N ARG A 59 -1.00 5.00 3.29
CA ARG A 59 -0.28 5.23 4.53
C ARG A 59 -0.15 3.94 5.33
N LEU A 60 1.06 3.69 5.83
CA LEU A 60 1.36 2.68 6.84
C LEU A 60 1.96 3.37 8.05
N SER A 61 1.52 3.03 9.25
CA SER A 61 2.09 3.56 10.48
C SER A 61 2.38 2.46 11.48
N PHE A 62 3.43 2.65 12.28
CA PHE A 62 3.70 1.88 13.49
C PHE A 62 3.75 2.82 14.68
N TYR A 63 3.14 2.40 15.78
CA TYR A 63 3.22 3.07 17.07
C TYR A 63 4.24 2.32 17.93
N LEU A 64 5.27 2.99 18.35
CA LEU A 64 6.39 2.41 19.07
C LEU A 64 6.18 2.50 20.59
N ASP A 65 6.98 1.76 21.33
CA ASP A 65 6.96 1.78 22.81
C ASP A 65 7.66 3.00 23.43
N GLU A 66 8.10 3.94 22.59
CA GLU A 66 8.80 5.16 22.99
C GLU A 66 8.51 6.33 22.07
N THR A 67 8.74 7.56 22.55
CA THR A 67 8.69 8.79 21.74
C THR A 67 9.79 8.78 20.69
N ILE A 68 9.44 9.19 19.46
CA ILE A 68 10.36 9.16 18.32
C ILE A 68 11.43 10.26 18.43
N ASP A 69 12.69 9.86 18.32
CA ASP A 69 13.78 10.76 18.03
C ASP A 69 13.88 10.96 16.50
N SER A 70 13.51 12.16 16.05
CA SER A 70 13.47 12.49 14.62
C SER A 70 14.85 12.40 13.95
N THR A 71 15.92 12.73 14.65
CA THR A 71 17.29 12.67 14.11
C THR A 71 17.68 11.22 13.84
N ILE A 72 17.38 10.33 14.78
CA ILE A 72 17.66 8.89 14.64
C ILE A 72 16.75 8.27 13.58
N LEU A 73 15.50 8.70 13.50
CA LEU A 73 14.58 8.24 12.46
C LEU A 73 15.09 8.63 11.06
N GLU A 74 15.55 9.86 10.89
CA GLU A 74 16.11 10.36 9.63
C GLU A 74 17.38 9.58 9.26
N GLU A 75 18.26 9.33 10.21
CA GLU A 75 19.44 8.49 9.99
C GLU A 75 19.04 7.06 9.57
N ALA A 76 18.04 6.46 10.21
CA ALA A 76 17.54 5.13 9.87
C ALA A 76 16.98 5.08 8.44
N VAL A 77 16.18 6.08 8.02
CA VAL A 77 15.68 6.17 6.65
C VAL A 77 16.83 6.25 5.65
N ASN A 78 17.77 7.16 5.86
CA ASN A 78 18.90 7.37 4.95
C ASN A 78 19.85 6.16 4.88
N LYS A 79 19.98 5.39 5.96
CA LYS A 79 20.72 4.14 6.02
C LYS A 79 20.04 3.02 5.22
N VAL A 80 18.72 2.91 5.31
CA VAL A 80 17.92 1.85 4.68
C VAL A 80 17.69 2.12 3.19
N LEU A 81 17.47 3.38 2.81
CA LEU A 81 17.04 3.79 1.48
C LEU A 81 17.92 3.27 0.32
N PRO A 82 19.27 3.24 0.40
CA PRO A 82 20.11 2.70 -0.67
C PRO A 82 19.86 1.21 -0.96
N ARG A 83 19.33 0.44 -0.01
CA ARG A 83 19.00 -0.98 -0.17
C ARG A 83 17.67 -1.18 -0.91
N PHE A 84 16.78 -0.18 -0.89
CA PHE A 84 15.46 -0.22 -1.50
C PHE A 84 15.43 0.59 -2.80
N GLU A 85 15.96 0.01 -3.88
CA GLU A 85 16.03 0.69 -5.19
C GLU A 85 14.67 1.15 -5.70
N THR A 86 13.57 0.46 -5.34
CA THR A 86 12.20 0.84 -5.71
C THR A 86 11.73 2.14 -5.04
N PHE A 87 12.29 2.47 -3.87
CA PHE A 87 12.00 3.71 -3.14
C PHE A 87 13.03 4.81 -3.42
N ALA A 88 14.30 4.44 -3.67
CA ALA A 88 15.39 5.39 -3.96
C ALA A 88 15.31 5.97 -5.38
N VAL A 89 14.14 6.47 -5.77
CA VAL A 89 13.85 6.95 -7.14
C VAL A 89 13.13 8.29 -7.16
N GLN A 90 13.20 8.93 -8.32
CA GLN A 90 12.39 10.08 -8.71
C GLN A 90 11.68 9.79 -10.03
N LEU A 91 10.48 10.33 -10.21
CA LEU A 91 9.70 10.24 -11.44
C LEU A 91 10.23 11.25 -12.47
N LYS A 92 10.43 10.79 -13.69
CA LYS A 92 10.83 11.61 -14.83
C LYS A 92 9.88 11.41 -15.99
N ASN A 93 9.61 12.49 -16.73
CA ASN A 93 8.81 12.45 -17.95
C ASN A 93 9.72 12.09 -19.13
N GLY A 94 9.37 11.03 -19.84
CA GLY A 94 9.94 10.71 -21.12
C GLY A 94 9.01 11.14 -22.26
N LEU A 95 9.41 10.90 -23.52
CA LEU A 95 8.60 11.28 -24.69
C LEU A 95 7.28 10.48 -24.76
N PHE A 96 7.36 9.17 -24.47
CA PHE A 96 6.21 8.25 -24.57
C PHE A 96 5.71 7.72 -23.23
N TRP A 97 6.58 7.62 -22.22
CA TRP A 97 6.26 7.08 -20.91
C TRP A 97 7.05 7.77 -19.82
N ASN A 98 6.45 7.89 -18.65
CA ASN A 98 7.20 8.19 -17.44
C ASN A 98 8.20 7.06 -17.13
N TYR A 99 9.30 7.40 -16.47
CA TYR A 99 10.29 6.45 -16.00
C TYR A 99 10.85 6.85 -14.65
N PHE A 100 11.41 5.91 -13.93
CA PHE A 100 12.11 6.16 -12.69
C PHE A 100 13.59 6.33 -12.94
N ALA A 101 14.18 7.35 -12.33
CA ALA A 101 15.62 7.56 -12.24
C ALA A 101 16.05 7.50 -10.79
N SER A 102 17.23 6.93 -10.52
CA SER A 102 17.77 6.85 -9.17
C SER A 102 17.83 8.23 -8.50
N ASN A 103 17.45 8.28 -7.23
CA ASN A 103 17.53 9.45 -6.36
C ASN A 103 18.49 9.15 -5.21
N THR A 104 19.53 9.97 -5.05
CA THR A 104 20.54 9.80 -4.02
C THR A 104 20.66 11.00 -3.10
N LYS A 105 19.69 11.90 -3.14
CA LYS A 105 19.63 13.05 -2.27
C LYS A 105 19.40 12.60 -0.83
N HIS A 106 19.76 13.43 0.12
CA HIS A 106 19.40 13.22 1.51
C HIS A 106 17.87 13.25 1.66
N PHE A 107 17.32 12.34 2.45
CA PHE A 107 15.91 12.28 2.78
C PHE A 107 15.69 12.97 4.13
N GLU A 108 14.68 13.79 4.22
CA GLU A 108 14.30 14.51 5.44
C GLU A 108 12.97 13.96 5.96
N VAL A 109 12.89 13.70 7.28
CA VAL A 109 11.63 13.31 7.93
C VAL A 109 10.86 14.57 8.34
N GLU A 110 9.53 14.50 8.34
CA GLU A 110 8.66 15.63 8.63
C GLU A 110 7.73 15.28 9.80
N ILE A 111 7.24 16.32 10.52
CA ILE A 111 6.15 16.14 11.50
C ILE A 111 4.88 15.76 10.74
N GLU A 112 4.12 14.79 11.29
CA GLU A 112 2.91 14.30 10.65
C GLU A 112 1.84 15.40 10.55
N PRO A 113 1.33 15.69 9.33
CA PRO A 113 0.23 16.65 9.17
C PRO A 113 -1.10 16.02 9.60
N PRO A 114 -2.10 16.84 10.00
CA PRO A 114 -3.43 16.35 10.35
C PRO A 114 -4.13 15.61 9.21
N GLN A 115 -3.90 16.05 7.97
CA GLN A 115 -4.52 15.48 6.77
C GLN A 115 -3.78 14.22 6.31
N VAL A 116 -4.53 13.13 6.13
CA VAL A 116 -3.99 11.81 5.74
C VAL A 116 -3.95 11.63 4.22
N CYS A 117 -2.93 10.93 3.73
CA CYS A 117 -2.80 10.54 2.32
C CYS A 117 -2.97 11.70 1.32
N LYS A 118 -2.55 12.88 1.68
CA LYS A 118 -2.63 14.06 0.81
C LYS A 118 -1.74 13.88 -0.42
N TYR A 119 -2.23 14.34 -1.58
CA TYR A 119 -1.38 14.44 -2.76
C TYR A 119 -0.20 15.36 -2.49
N PHE A 120 1.03 14.88 -2.69
CA PHE A 120 2.23 15.67 -2.45
C PHE A 120 3.00 15.95 -3.73
N LYS A 121 3.45 17.19 -3.84
CA LYS A 121 4.26 17.62 -4.97
C LYS A 121 5.68 17.14 -4.77
N THR A 122 6.16 16.25 -5.65
CA THR A 122 7.46 15.58 -5.53
C THR A 122 8.64 16.55 -5.47
N TYR A 123 8.54 17.75 -6.05
CA TYR A 123 9.61 18.73 -5.99
C TYR A 123 9.86 19.27 -4.56
N LYS A 124 8.84 19.23 -3.68
CA LYS A 124 8.97 19.63 -2.26
C LYS A 124 9.59 18.52 -1.39
N ASN A 125 9.76 17.32 -1.91
CA ASN A 125 10.30 16.15 -1.22
C ASN A 125 11.58 15.65 -1.88
N HIS A 126 12.45 16.53 -2.31
CA HIS A 126 13.71 16.21 -3.03
C HIS A 126 13.54 15.28 -4.22
N GLY A 127 12.31 15.11 -4.72
CA GLY A 127 11.93 14.22 -5.82
C GLY A 127 11.53 12.82 -5.40
N TYR A 128 11.56 12.48 -4.13
CA TYR A 128 11.08 11.20 -3.62
C TYR A 128 9.55 11.05 -3.78
N LEU A 129 9.11 9.83 -3.94
CA LEU A 129 7.71 9.46 -4.17
C LEU A 129 7.07 8.81 -2.94
N PHE A 130 7.64 9.09 -1.78
CA PHE A 130 7.15 8.70 -0.46
C PHE A 130 7.52 9.77 0.55
N LYS A 131 6.88 9.76 1.71
CA LYS A 131 7.21 10.60 2.87
C LYS A 131 7.29 9.74 4.12
N VAL A 132 8.15 10.13 5.03
CA VAL A 132 8.21 9.56 6.38
C VAL A 132 7.91 10.67 7.37
N TYR A 133 6.89 10.45 8.17
CA TYR A 133 6.46 11.36 9.20
C TYR A 133 6.67 10.74 10.58
N TYR A 134 6.71 11.60 11.58
CA TYR A 134 6.66 11.21 12.98
C TYR A 134 5.71 12.12 13.76
N LEU A 135 5.08 11.57 14.80
CA LEU A 135 4.28 12.31 15.78
C LEU A 135 4.26 11.48 17.07
N ASP A 136 4.72 12.08 18.16
CA ASP A 136 4.85 11.39 19.45
C ASP A 136 5.61 10.06 19.32
N ASN A 137 4.93 8.92 19.48
CA ASN A 137 5.48 7.58 19.36
C ASN A 137 5.16 6.91 18.01
N LYS A 138 4.62 7.65 17.04
CA LYS A 138 4.15 7.11 15.75
C LYS A 138 5.14 7.43 14.64
N VAL A 139 5.53 6.41 13.88
CA VAL A 139 6.26 6.51 12.61
C VAL A 139 5.30 6.19 11.48
N THR A 140 5.19 7.09 10.51
CA THR A 140 4.27 6.96 9.36
C THR A 140 5.02 7.01 8.06
N LEU A 141 4.73 6.07 7.17
CA LEU A 141 5.18 6.03 5.79
C LEU A 141 3.99 6.29 4.85
N GLU A 142 4.00 7.42 4.14
CA GLU A 142 3.09 7.64 3.00
C GLU A 142 3.81 7.32 1.69
N THR A 143 3.18 6.52 0.86
CA THR A 143 3.76 6.03 -0.39
C THR A 143 2.86 6.36 -1.56
N PHE A 144 3.41 7.00 -2.58
CA PHE A 144 2.74 7.16 -3.87
C PHE A 144 2.68 5.80 -4.57
N HIS A 145 1.48 5.36 -4.89
CA HIS A 145 1.23 3.98 -5.36
C HIS A 145 1.96 3.61 -6.66
N ALA A 146 2.54 4.59 -7.37
CA ALA A 146 3.33 4.31 -8.57
C ALA A 146 4.61 3.51 -8.31
N ILE A 147 5.19 3.57 -7.08
CA ILE A 147 6.47 2.91 -6.77
C ILE A 147 6.32 1.53 -6.14
N SER A 148 5.23 1.31 -5.39
CA SER A 148 5.06 0.09 -4.60
C SER A 148 3.60 -0.13 -4.21
N ASP A 149 3.25 -1.37 -3.90
CA ASP A 149 2.02 -1.72 -3.18
C ASP A 149 2.26 -1.83 -1.67
N GLY A 150 1.19 -2.12 -0.92
CA GLY A 150 1.24 -2.25 0.53
C GLY A 150 2.26 -3.27 1.04
N THR A 151 2.48 -4.37 0.31
CA THR A 151 3.48 -5.40 0.67
C THR A 151 4.90 -4.84 0.57
N GLY A 152 5.24 -4.18 -0.54
CA GLY A 152 6.57 -3.58 -0.71
C GLY A 152 6.83 -2.43 0.28
N ALA A 153 5.83 -1.59 0.52
CA ALA A 153 5.91 -0.50 1.50
C ALA A 153 6.07 -1.03 2.94
N MET A 154 5.40 -2.13 3.29
CA MET A 154 5.57 -2.77 4.61
C MET A 154 7.00 -3.28 4.82
N HIS A 155 7.63 -3.85 3.81
CA HIS A 155 9.04 -4.25 3.90
C HIS A 155 9.97 -3.05 4.14
N PHE A 156 9.68 -1.91 3.51
CA PHE A 156 10.45 -0.69 3.72
C PHE A 156 10.25 -0.12 5.12
N LEU A 157 9.01 0.04 5.59
CA LEU A 157 8.71 0.55 6.93
C LEU A 157 9.32 -0.33 8.04
N ARG A 158 9.17 -1.66 7.94
CA ARG A 158 9.80 -2.59 8.90
C ARG A 158 11.32 -2.42 8.97
N SER A 159 11.95 -2.23 7.82
CA SER A 159 13.41 -2.04 7.76
C SER A 159 13.83 -0.70 8.37
N ILE A 160 13.04 0.37 8.20
CA ILE A 160 13.28 1.67 8.83
C ILE A 160 13.20 1.52 10.35
N VAL A 161 12.10 0.98 10.89
CA VAL A 161 11.88 0.87 12.34
C VAL A 161 12.89 -0.10 12.98
N TYR A 162 13.24 -1.20 12.32
CA TYR A 162 14.32 -2.08 12.78
C TYR A 162 15.66 -1.34 12.90
N ASN A 163 16.03 -0.55 11.88
CA ASN A 163 17.29 0.20 11.92
C ASN A 163 17.23 1.38 12.90
N TYR A 164 16.08 1.98 13.13
CA TYR A 164 15.87 2.99 14.16
C TYR A 164 16.30 2.43 15.54
N TYR A 165 15.75 1.29 15.94
CA TYR A 165 16.15 0.66 17.22
C TYR A 165 17.61 0.18 17.23
N ARG A 166 18.13 -0.30 16.09
CA ARG A 166 19.55 -0.67 15.96
C ARG A 166 20.49 0.51 16.17
N ILE A 167 20.18 1.68 15.64
CA ILE A 167 20.95 2.93 15.84
C ILE A 167 20.87 3.36 17.30
N ARG A 168 19.73 3.18 17.96
CA ARG A 168 19.55 3.40 19.40
C ARG A 168 20.34 2.43 20.30
N GLY A 169 21.03 1.45 19.72
CA GLY A 169 21.86 0.51 20.46
C GLY A 169 21.17 -0.80 20.85
N PHE A 170 19.92 -1.02 20.45
CA PHE A 170 19.23 -2.29 20.71
C PHE A 170 19.82 -3.43 19.87
N LYS A 171 20.09 -4.56 20.51
CA LYS A 171 20.53 -5.79 19.84
C LYS A 171 19.31 -6.58 19.40
N LEU A 172 18.88 -6.42 18.15
CA LEU A 172 17.75 -7.12 17.57
C LEU A 172 18.23 -8.15 16.56
N ASP A 173 17.68 -9.36 16.62
CA ASP A 173 17.82 -10.34 15.55
C ASP A 173 16.80 -9.99 14.43
N HIS A 174 17.23 -10.10 13.18
CA HIS A 174 16.36 -9.84 12.03
C HIS A 174 15.52 -11.07 11.63
N GLU A 175 15.82 -12.28 12.14
CA GLU A 175 15.12 -13.55 11.88
C GLU A 175 14.83 -13.80 10.39
N GLY A 176 15.65 -13.25 9.51
CA GLY A 176 15.41 -13.30 8.07
C GLY A 176 14.20 -12.53 7.57
N LYS A 177 13.51 -11.73 8.39
CA LYS A 177 12.29 -10.99 8.06
C LYS A 177 12.56 -9.55 7.61
N ILE A 178 13.75 -9.01 7.86
CA ILE A 178 14.14 -7.63 7.58
C ILE A 178 14.96 -7.57 6.31
N LEU A 179 14.44 -6.91 5.26
CA LEU A 179 15.12 -6.87 3.95
C LEU A 179 16.37 -6.00 3.94
N SER A 180 16.50 -4.98 4.80
CA SER A 180 17.73 -4.18 4.88
C SER A 180 18.96 -5.00 5.29
N GLU A 181 18.75 -6.13 5.95
CA GLU A 181 19.80 -7.04 6.39
C GLU A 181 20.12 -8.13 5.34
N LYS A 182 19.46 -8.11 4.18
CA LYS A 182 19.67 -9.07 3.09
C LYS A 182 20.30 -8.39 1.87
N PRO A 183 21.09 -9.11 1.06
CA PRO A 183 21.58 -8.62 -0.21
C PRO A 183 20.40 -8.23 -1.13
N TYR A 184 20.58 -7.17 -1.92
CA TYR A 184 19.62 -6.79 -2.93
C TYR A 184 19.52 -7.85 -4.03
N SER A 185 18.31 -8.13 -4.48
CA SER A 185 18.04 -8.99 -5.64
C SER A 185 17.33 -8.19 -6.75
N LYS A 186 17.79 -8.33 -7.99
CA LYS A 186 17.13 -7.70 -9.14
C LYS A 186 15.67 -8.11 -9.29
N LYS A 187 15.28 -9.29 -8.80
CA LYS A 187 13.88 -9.75 -8.78
C LYS A 187 12.97 -8.85 -7.94
N GLU A 188 13.51 -8.11 -6.97
CA GLU A 188 12.75 -7.18 -6.13
C GLU A 188 12.26 -5.94 -6.90
N SER A 189 12.91 -5.55 -7.98
CA SER A 189 12.50 -4.43 -8.84
C SER A 189 11.93 -4.86 -10.20
N GLU A 190 11.60 -6.14 -10.37
CA GLU A 190 11.06 -6.69 -11.60
C GLU A 190 9.58 -6.35 -11.80
N ASP A 191 9.17 -6.06 -13.04
CA ASP A 191 7.76 -5.93 -13.42
C ASP A 191 7.17 -7.33 -13.65
N ASN A 192 6.60 -7.93 -12.60
CA ASN A 192 6.06 -9.27 -12.68
C ASN A 192 4.73 -9.37 -13.44
N PHE A 193 4.09 -8.28 -13.80
CA PHE A 193 3.02 -8.32 -14.79
C PHE A 193 3.56 -8.69 -16.17
N VAL A 194 4.67 -8.05 -16.56
CA VAL A 194 5.28 -8.29 -17.87
C VAL A 194 5.93 -9.67 -17.94
N SER A 195 6.60 -10.13 -16.89
CA SER A 195 7.23 -11.47 -16.86
C SER A 195 6.21 -12.61 -16.87
N ASN A 196 5.00 -12.37 -16.38
CA ASN A 196 3.90 -13.34 -16.40
C ASN A 196 2.92 -13.14 -17.56
N TYR A 197 3.27 -12.38 -18.60
CA TYR A 197 2.40 -12.17 -19.75
C TYR A 197 2.33 -13.38 -20.69
N ASP A 198 1.12 -13.85 -20.95
CA ASP A 198 0.82 -14.90 -21.94
C ASP A 198 -0.21 -14.37 -22.96
N LYS A 199 0.21 -14.19 -24.23
CA LYS A 199 -0.65 -13.68 -25.30
C LYS A 199 -1.90 -14.56 -25.55
N ALA A 200 -1.76 -15.89 -25.40
CA ALA A 200 -2.85 -16.83 -25.64
C ALA A 200 -3.97 -16.75 -24.61
N LYS A 201 -3.64 -16.29 -23.40
CA LYS A 201 -4.60 -16.17 -22.28
C LYS A 201 -5.35 -14.84 -22.23
N ARG A 202 -5.15 -13.93 -23.19
CA ARG A 202 -5.86 -12.64 -23.23
C ARG A 202 -7.36 -12.84 -23.40
N ARG A 203 -8.15 -12.03 -22.67
CA ARG A 203 -9.62 -11.96 -22.76
C ARG A 203 -10.05 -10.50 -22.85
N ASN A 204 -11.24 -10.26 -23.37
CA ASN A 204 -11.85 -8.94 -23.34
C ASN A 204 -12.44 -8.70 -21.94
N LEU A 205 -11.96 -7.64 -21.27
CA LEU A 205 -12.43 -7.25 -19.95
C LEU A 205 -13.56 -6.23 -20.14
N LYS A 206 -14.81 -6.68 -20.10
CA LYS A 206 -15.97 -5.81 -20.00
C LYS A 206 -16.35 -5.66 -18.54
N GLU A 207 -16.53 -4.42 -18.11
CA GLU A 207 -16.94 -4.08 -16.75
C GLU A 207 -18.24 -3.29 -16.79
N GLU A 208 -19.21 -3.71 -15.99
CA GLU A 208 -20.45 -2.99 -15.77
C GLU A 208 -20.20 -1.89 -14.74
N LYS A 209 -20.88 -0.76 -14.88
CA LYS A 209 -20.81 0.34 -13.92
C LYS A 209 -21.37 -0.07 -12.57
N ALA A 210 -20.79 0.47 -11.50
CA ALA A 210 -21.19 0.22 -10.13
C ALA A 210 -22.14 1.32 -9.59
N TYR A 211 -22.91 0.99 -8.57
CA TYR A 211 -23.55 1.96 -7.70
C TYR A 211 -22.50 2.79 -6.97
N HIS A 212 -22.71 4.09 -6.83
CA HIS A 212 -21.86 4.99 -6.06
C HIS A 212 -22.59 5.49 -4.84
N ILE A 213 -21.88 5.43 -3.69
CA ILE A 213 -22.38 6.02 -2.45
C ILE A 213 -22.14 7.52 -2.54
N GLU A 214 -23.22 8.29 -2.54
CA GLU A 214 -23.20 9.74 -2.60
C GLU A 214 -23.47 10.34 -1.23
N GLY A 215 -23.04 11.57 -1.00
CA GLY A 215 -23.25 12.29 0.25
C GLY A 215 -22.41 13.57 0.31
N GLU A 216 -22.67 14.35 1.35
CA GLU A 216 -21.89 15.58 1.63
C GLU A 216 -20.45 15.22 1.94
N ARG A 217 -19.51 15.96 1.33
CA ARG A 217 -18.06 15.74 1.48
C ARG A 217 -17.46 16.75 2.44
N PHE A 218 -16.41 16.32 3.12
CA PHE A 218 -15.55 17.26 3.85
C PHE A 218 -14.91 18.26 2.88
N SER A 219 -14.68 19.48 3.36
CA SER A 219 -13.95 20.51 2.63
C SER A 219 -12.45 20.12 2.51
N ASN A 220 -11.73 20.84 1.63
CA ASN A 220 -10.29 20.70 1.45
C ASN A 220 -9.77 19.27 1.24
N HIS A 221 -10.62 18.39 0.67
CA HIS A 221 -10.29 16.96 0.44
C HIS A 221 -9.87 16.23 1.73
N TRP A 222 -10.46 16.64 2.86
CA TRP A 222 -10.26 15.95 4.13
C TRP A 222 -10.80 14.53 4.05
N VAL A 223 -10.08 13.60 4.68
CA VAL A 223 -10.49 12.19 4.79
C VAL A 223 -10.64 11.85 6.26
N LEU A 224 -11.86 11.51 6.62
CA LEU A 224 -12.15 10.94 7.93
C LEU A 224 -11.55 9.55 8.02
N MET A 225 -10.89 9.26 9.13
CA MET A 225 -10.51 7.92 9.55
C MET A 225 -11.29 7.53 10.80
N LEU A 226 -11.90 6.35 10.77
CA LEU A 226 -12.42 5.67 11.95
C LEU A 226 -11.73 4.31 12.06
N LYS A 227 -11.00 4.10 13.14
CA LYS A 227 -10.32 2.85 13.45
C LYS A 227 -11.12 2.07 14.48
N ALA A 228 -11.60 0.88 14.09
CA ALA A 228 -12.19 -0.11 14.97
C ALA A 228 -11.14 -1.18 15.27
N ARG A 229 -10.72 -1.28 16.54
CA ARG A 229 -9.78 -2.29 17.01
C ARG A 229 -10.53 -3.43 17.66
N VAL A 230 -10.19 -4.65 17.30
CA VAL A 230 -10.75 -5.89 17.85
C VAL A 230 -9.62 -6.87 18.20
N ASP A 231 -9.83 -7.74 19.19
CA ASP A 231 -8.90 -8.82 19.48
C ASP A 231 -8.75 -9.76 18.28
N THR A 232 -7.51 -10.04 17.84
CA THR A 232 -7.27 -10.85 16.64
C THR A 232 -7.77 -12.29 16.83
N LYS A 233 -7.58 -12.88 18.01
CA LYS A 233 -7.98 -14.27 18.27
C LYS A 233 -9.50 -14.40 18.26
N SER A 234 -10.21 -13.46 18.87
CA SER A 234 -11.67 -13.41 18.92
C SER A 234 -12.25 -13.26 17.51
N LEU A 235 -11.73 -12.32 16.70
CA LEU A 235 -12.13 -12.15 15.31
C LEU A 235 -11.89 -13.43 14.49
N LEU A 236 -10.71 -14.04 14.60
CA LEU A 236 -10.37 -15.27 13.87
C LEU A 236 -11.27 -16.44 14.32
N THR A 237 -11.59 -16.53 15.60
CA THR A 237 -12.51 -17.54 16.12
C THR A 237 -13.89 -17.35 15.53
N LEU A 238 -14.44 -16.14 15.60
CA LEU A 238 -15.75 -15.80 15.02
C LEU A 238 -15.84 -16.21 13.53
N VAL A 239 -14.89 -15.75 12.71
CA VAL A 239 -14.96 -15.98 11.26
C VAL A 239 -14.74 -17.45 10.88
N LYS A 240 -13.92 -18.19 11.63
CA LYS A 240 -13.64 -19.60 11.36
C LYS A 240 -14.71 -20.56 11.89
N THR A 241 -15.20 -20.33 13.09
CA THR A 241 -16.13 -21.26 13.76
C THR A 241 -17.59 -21.00 13.40
N LYS A 242 -18.04 -19.75 13.49
CA LYS A 242 -19.42 -19.39 13.18
C LYS A 242 -19.68 -19.28 11.68
N TYR A 243 -18.83 -18.56 10.96
CA TYR A 243 -19.07 -18.19 9.56
C TYR A 243 -18.31 -19.03 8.54
N GLN A 244 -17.34 -19.85 8.96
CA GLN A 244 -16.53 -20.73 8.10
C GLN A 244 -15.96 -20.00 6.87
N CYS A 245 -15.36 -18.83 7.11
CA CYS A 245 -14.83 -17.95 6.06
C CYS A 245 -13.50 -17.32 6.45
N THR A 246 -12.91 -16.59 5.53
CA THR A 246 -11.74 -15.73 5.79
C THR A 246 -12.18 -14.36 6.34
N VAL A 247 -11.28 -13.67 7.07
CA VAL A 247 -11.52 -12.30 7.53
C VAL A 247 -11.92 -11.38 6.37
N THR A 248 -11.25 -11.50 5.21
CA THR A 248 -11.55 -10.65 4.05
C THR A 248 -12.95 -10.92 3.49
N GLN A 249 -13.39 -12.18 3.42
CA GLN A 249 -14.77 -12.52 3.01
C GLN A 249 -15.79 -11.97 3.99
N PHE A 250 -15.55 -12.14 5.30
CA PHE A 250 -16.42 -11.65 6.35
C PHE A 250 -16.61 -10.13 6.28
N VAL A 251 -15.51 -9.36 6.25
CA VAL A 251 -15.59 -7.89 6.20
C VAL A 251 -16.14 -7.38 4.89
N THR A 252 -15.96 -8.11 3.77
CA THR A 252 -16.56 -7.75 2.48
C THR A 252 -18.08 -7.89 2.53
N ALA A 253 -18.59 -9.00 3.06
CA ALA A 253 -20.03 -9.20 3.23
C ALA A 253 -20.62 -8.22 4.25
N MET A 254 -19.90 -7.94 5.34
CA MET A 254 -20.32 -6.98 6.38
C MET A 254 -20.44 -5.56 5.81
N LEU A 255 -19.45 -5.10 5.02
CA LEU A 255 -19.53 -3.79 4.37
C LEU A 255 -20.68 -3.73 3.35
N ALA A 256 -20.88 -4.80 2.56
CA ALA A 256 -21.98 -4.87 1.62
C ALA A 256 -23.34 -4.80 2.34
N TYR A 257 -23.48 -5.54 3.44
CA TYR A 257 -24.69 -5.54 4.25
C TYR A 257 -24.95 -4.20 4.92
N ALA A 258 -23.91 -3.54 5.46
CA ALA A 258 -24.02 -2.20 6.02
C ALA A 258 -24.51 -1.17 4.97
N ILE A 259 -23.93 -1.20 3.77
CA ILE A 259 -24.36 -0.34 2.65
C ILE A 259 -25.81 -0.64 2.28
N TYR A 260 -26.20 -1.91 2.19
CA TYR A 260 -27.58 -2.30 1.88
C TYR A 260 -28.58 -1.78 2.94
N LYS A 261 -28.20 -1.78 4.21
CA LYS A 261 -29.08 -1.32 5.32
C LYS A 261 -29.20 0.20 5.38
N GLU A 262 -28.12 0.92 5.10
CA GLU A 262 -28.03 2.37 5.32
C GLU A 262 -28.26 3.19 4.04
N SER A 263 -27.95 2.64 2.88
CA SER A 263 -28.10 3.36 1.62
C SER A 263 -29.49 3.12 1.03
N VAL A 264 -30.43 3.99 1.36
CA VAL A 264 -31.82 3.93 0.88
C VAL A 264 -31.90 3.87 -0.66
N ASP A 265 -31.03 4.58 -1.33
CA ASP A 265 -30.99 4.66 -2.81
C ASP A 265 -30.37 3.43 -3.47
N PHE A 266 -29.79 2.52 -2.71
CA PHE A 266 -29.22 1.30 -3.29
C PHE A 266 -30.31 0.36 -3.79
N THR A 267 -31.34 0.13 -2.97
CA THR A 267 -32.47 -0.75 -3.33
C THR A 267 -33.27 -0.20 -4.49
N GLY A 268 -33.41 -0.99 -5.56
CA GLY A 268 -34.06 -0.57 -6.80
C GLY A 268 -33.14 0.16 -7.79
N ASN A 269 -31.89 0.41 -7.45
CA ASN A 269 -30.91 0.97 -8.39
C ASN A 269 -30.68 0.00 -9.57
N LYS A 270 -30.32 0.54 -10.72
CA LYS A 270 -29.99 -0.26 -11.91
C LYS A 270 -28.57 -0.81 -11.88
N LYS A 271 -27.70 -0.27 -11.01
CA LYS A 271 -26.28 -0.62 -10.94
C LYS A 271 -26.02 -1.45 -9.68
N PRO A 272 -25.28 -2.55 -9.78
CA PRO A 272 -24.93 -3.37 -8.63
C PRO A 272 -23.94 -2.65 -7.70
N LEU A 273 -23.96 -3.01 -6.41
CA LEU A 273 -22.90 -2.68 -5.48
C LEU A 273 -21.68 -3.53 -5.82
N LYS A 274 -20.52 -2.89 -5.99
CA LYS A 274 -19.26 -3.56 -6.28
C LYS A 274 -18.17 -3.14 -5.31
N ILE A 275 -17.71 -4.05 -4.50
CA ILE A 275 -16.60 -3.85 -3.57
C ILE A 275 -15.33 -4.41 -4.20
N PHE A 276 -14.28 -3.59 -4.35
CA PHE A 276 -13.00 -4.00 -4.90
C PHE A 276 -12.05 -4.45 -3.80
N ILE A 277 -11.45 -5.62 -3.99
CA ILE A 277 -10.52 -6.25 -3.06
C ILE A 277 -9.20 -6.54 -3.78
N PRO A 278 -8.12 -5.76 -3.53
CA PRO A 278 -6.79 -6.08 -4.05
C PRO A 278 -6.29 -7.42 -3.52
N VAL A 279 -5.76 -8.24 -4.39
CA VAL A 279 -5.18 -9.55 -4.11
C VAL A 279 -3.69 -9.50 -4.40
N ASN A 280 -2.87 -9.82 -3.41
CA ASN A 280 -1.44 -10.00 -3.59
C ASN A 280 -1.17 -11.22 -4.50
N LEU A 281 -0.54 -10.98 -5.64
CA LEU A 281 -0.27 -12.02 -6.63
C LEU A 281 1.01 -12.82 -6.35
N ARG A 282 1.86 -12.37 -5.44
CA ARG A 282 3.17 -13.01 -5.19
C ARG A 282 3.06 -14.50 -4.86
N PRO A 283 2.11 -14.95 -4.02
CA PRO A 283 1.95 -16.38 -3.73
C PRO A 283 1.48 -17.21 -4.93
N TYR A 284 0.77 -16.60 -5.89
CA TYR A 284 0.26 -17.32 -7.06
C TYR A 284 1.31 -17.48 -8.17
N PHE A 285 2.31 -16.56 -8.23
CA PHE A 285 3.27 -16.46 -9.32
C PHE A 285 4.73 -16.46 -8.85
N ASP A 286 4.99 -16.91 -7.62
CA ASP A 286 6.34 -17.03 -7.02
C ASP A 286 7.20 -15.77 -7.20
N SER A 287 6.67 -14.63 -6.79
CA SER A 287 7.31 -13.33 -6.95
C SER A 287 7.82 -12.77 -5.62
N VAL A 288 8.95 -12.09 -5.69
CA VAL A 288 9.54 -11.32 -4.57
C VAL A 288 9.63 -9.83 -4.87
N THR A 289 8.96 -9.36 -5.92
CA THR A 289 8.99 -7.94 -6.30
C THR A 289 8.47 -7.04 -5.18
N LEU A 290 9.11 -5.91 -4.97
CA LEU A 290 8.65 -4.85 -4.06
C LEU A 290 7.80 -3.79 -4.78
N ARG A 291 7.63 -3.95 -6.09
CA ARG A 291 6.79 -3.09 -6.92
C ARG A 291 5.33 -3.56 -6.86
N ASN A 292 4.44 -2.85 -7.58
CA ASN A 292 3.05 -3.28 -7.65
C ASN A 292 2.93 -4.66 -8.30
N PHE A 293 2.35 -5.60 -7.57
CA PHE A 293 1.98 -6.89 -8.12
C PHE A 293 0.72 -7.41 -7.44
N SER A 294 -0.37 -6.68 -7.65
CA SER A 294 -1.71 -7.03 -7.18
C SER A 294 -2.75 -6.84 -8.28
N LEU A 295 -3.77 -7.68 -8.27
CA LEU A 295 -5.01 -7.50 -9.03
C LEU A 295 -6.16 -7.36 -8.02
N TYR A 296 -7.29 -6.86 -8.46
CA TYR A 296 -8.49 -6.83 -7.63
C TYR A 296 -9.45 -7.95 -8.03
N ILE A 297 -10.13 -8.51 -7.04
CA ILE A 297 -11.36 -9.27 -7.19
C ILE A 297 -12.53 -8.42 -6.70
N LYS A 298 -13.75 -8.89 -6.91
CA LYS A 298 -14.95 -8.10 -6.61
C LYS A 298 -15.96 -8.93 -5.82
N GLY A 299 -16.53 -8.31 -4.78
CA GLY A 299 -17.84 -8.68 -4.27
C GLY A 299 -18.90 -7.87 -5.02
N THR A 300 -19.79 -8.53 -5.74
CA THR A 300 -20.83 -7.91 -6.55
C THR A 300 -22.22 -8.31 -6.05
N TYR A 301 -23.06 -7.33 -5.73
CA TYR A 301 -24.38 -7.56 -5.14
C TYR A 301 -25.44 -6.83 -5.95
N ASP A 302 -26.51 -7.55 -6.34
CA ASP A 302 -27.56 -7.00 -7.18
C ASP A 302 -28.46 -6.06 -6.37
N ALA A 303 -28.58 -4.82 -6.81
CA ALA A 303 -29.43 -3.80 -6.20
C ALA A 303 -30.94 -4.05 -6.39
N LYS A 304 -31.32 -4.93 -7.31
CA LYS A 304 -32.74 -5.29 -7.53
C LYS A 304 -33.25 -6.26 -6.48
N ARG A 305 -32.34 -6.96 -5.81
CA ARG A 305 -32.70 -7.89 -4.74
C ARG A 305 -32.95 -7.13 -3.44
N THR A 306 -34.12 -7.32 -2.84
CA THR A 306 -34.57 -6.59 -1.65
C THR A 306 -34.60 -7.42 -0.36
N ASP A 307 -34.20 -8.70 -0.45
CA ASP A 307 -34.21 -9.67 0.66
C ASP A 307 -32.80 -10.09 1.09
N TRP A 308 -31.85 -9.18 1.00
CA TRP A 308 -30.49 -9.47 1.42
C TRP A 308 -30.40 -9.65 2.93
N THR A 309 -29.79 -10.76 3.36
CA THR A 309 -29.29 -10.98 4.71
C THR A 309 -27.77 -11.01 4.71
N PHE A 310 -27.16 -10.86 5.87
CA PHE A 310 -25.70 -10.97 5.97
C PHE A 310 -25.20 -12.36 5.48
N GLU A 311 -25.91 -13.43 5.88
CA GLU A 311 -25.54 -14.81 5.55
C GLU A 311 -25.55 -15.05 4.04
N ASN A 312 -26.61 -14.65 3.34
CA ASN A 312 -26.65 -14.86 1.88
C ASN A 312 -25.70 -13.94 1.11
N MET A 313 -25.37 -12.74 1.60
CA MET A 313 -24.29 -11.93 1.07
C MET A 313 -22.93 -12.59 1.30
N LEU A 314 -22.71 -13.20 2.47
CA LEU A 314 -21.46 -13.90 2.78
C LEU A 314 -21.25 -15.15 1.88
N GLU A 315 -22.28 -15.95 1.71
CA GLU A 315 -22.19 -17.12 0.82
C GLU A 315 -21.89 -16.70 -0.62
N LEU A 316 -22.57 -15.69 -1.13
CA LEU A 316 -22.28 -15.15 -2.45
C LEU A 316 -20.82 -14.61 -2.54
N THR A 317 -20.32 -13.97 -1.48
CA THR A 317 -18.94 -13.50 -1.42
C THR A 317 -17.95 -14.66 -1.50
N LYS A 318 -18.20 -15.75 -0.76
CA LYS A 318 -17.36 -16.97 -0.79
C LYS A 318 -17.29 -17.57 -2.20
N GLU A 319 -18.44 -17.69 -2.87
CA GLU A 319 -18.52 -18.21 -4.25
C GLU A 319 -17.74 -17.31 -5.23
N GLN A 320 -17.98 -16.02 -5.18
CA GLN A 320 -17.30 -15.06 -6.07
C GLN A 320 -15.79 -15.02 -5.84
N PHE A 321 -15.32 -15.13 -4.59
CA PHE A 321 -13.88 -15.16 -4.29
C PHE A 321 -13.25 -16.46 -4.82
N LYS A 322 -13.88 -17.61 -4.57
CA LYS A 322 -13.41 -18.90 -5.08
C LYS A 322 -13.27 -18.87 -6.61
N ASP A 323 -14.27 -18.34 -7.29
CA ASP A 323 -14.26 -18.22 -8.75
C ASP A 323 -13.16 -17.28 -9.27
N GLN A 324 -13.00 -16.09 -8.66
CA GLN A 324 -12.08 -15.05 -9.16
C GLN A 324 -10.62 -15.27 -8.76
N LEU A 325 -10.34 -16.04 -7.69
CA LEU A 325 -8.98 -16.40 -7.25
C LEU A 325 -8.37 -17.57 -8.00
N ASP A 326 -9.09 -18.13 -8.98
CA ASP A 326 -8.54 -19.15 -9.86
C ASP A 326 -7.30 -18.62 -10.60
N LYS A 327 -6.20 -19.41 -10.60
CA LYS A 327 -4.91 -18.99 -11.15
C LYS A 327 -4.98 -18.68 -12.64
N ASP A 328 -5.76 -19.44 -13.42
CA ASP A 328 -5.89 -19.21 -14.86
C ASP A 328 -6.69 -17.91 -15.15
N LYS A 329 -7.69 -17.59 -14.31
CA LYS A 329 -8.41 -16.34 -14.39
C LYS A 329 -7.51 -15.14 -14.03
N LEU A 330 -6.72 -15.24 -12.97
CA LEU A 330 -5.72 -14.24 -12.61
C LEU A 330 -4.70 -14.05 -13.73
N GLN A 331 -4.18 -15.15 -14.31
CA GLN A 331 -3.27 -15.12 -15.45
C GLN A 331 -3.88 -14.45 -16.67
N SER A 332 -5.14 -14.75 -16.97
CA SER A 332 -5.88 -14.13 -18.08
C SER A 332 -6.01 -12.61 -17.90
N ARG A 333 -6.27 -12.14 -16.68
CA ARG A 333 -6.36 -10.72 -16.37
C ARG A 333 -5.01 -10.01 -16.47
N ILE A 334 -3.92 -10.61 -15.94
CA ILE A 334 -2.55 -10.12 -16.14
C ILE A 334 -2.30 -9.94 -17.65
N SER A 335 -2.59 -10.99 -18.43
CA SER A 335 -2.31 -11.00 -19.87
C SER A 335 -3.13 -9.95 -20.63
N SER A 336 -4.35 -9.69 -20.21
CA SER A 336 -5.21 -8.66 -20.82
C SER A 336 -4.69 -7.25 -20.53
N LEU A 337 -4.29 -6.95 -19.29
CA LEU A 337 -3.75 -5.65 -18.89
C LEU A 337 -2.41 -5.35 -19.60
N VAL A 338 -1.48 -6.31 -19.58
CA VAL A 338 -0.20 -6.17 -20.30
C VAL A 338 -0.41 -6.10 -21.81
N GLY A 339 -1.38 -6.85 -22.33
CA GLY A 339 -1.75 -6.82 -23.75
C GLY A 339 -2.23 -5.47 -24.21
N PHE A 340 -2.94 -4.72 -23.36
CA PHE A 340 -3.31 -3.33 -23.63
C PHE A 340 -2.06 -2.43 -23.74
N GLU A 341 -1.11 -2.54 -22.80
CA GLU A 341 0.14 -1.79 -22.83
C GLU A 341 0.99 -2.11 -24.07
N LYS A 342 0.99 -3.37 -24.52
CA LYS A 342 1.75 -3.84 -25.69
C LYS A 342 1.14 -3.42 -27.04
N ASN A 343 -0.07 -2.81 -27.05
CA ASN A 343 -0.69 -2.30 -28.27
C ASN A 343 0.19 -1.22 -28.90
N VAL A 344 0.49 -1.37 -30.20
CA VAL A 344 1.42 -0.50 -30.93
C VAL A 344 0.94 0.94 -30.92
N PHE A 345 -0.36 1.19 -31.14
CA PHE A 345 -0.93 2.55 -31.13
C PHE A 345 -0.76 3.24 -29.79
N ILE A 346 -0.96 2.50 -28.68
CA ILE A 346 -0.75 3.04 -27.34
C ILE A 346 0.74 3.32 -27.10
N ARG A 347 1.64 2.48 -27.59
CA ARG A 347 3.08 2.65 -27.36
C ARG A 347 3.64 3.90 -28.03
N VAL A 348 3.22 4.21 -29.25
CA VAL A 348 3.74 5.35 -30.03
C VAL A 348 3.04 6.67 -29.74
N LEU A 349 1.93 6.66 -28.98
CA LEU A 349 1.21 7.88 -28.60
C LEU A 349 2.10 8.72 -27.68
N PRO A 350 2.31 10.03 -27.92
CA PRO A 350 3.06 10.92 -27.03
C PRO A 350 2.48 10.95 -25.61
N LEU A 351 3.33 11.11 -24.59
CA LEU A 351 2.96 11.05 -23.19
C LEU A 351 1.80 12.01 -22.84
N VAL A 352 1.79 13.22 -23.39
CA VAL A 352 0.73 14.22 -23.13
C VAL A 352 -0.64 13.70 -23.57
N LEU A 353 -0.74 13.18 -24.78
CA LEU A 353 -2.00 12.61 -25.31
C LEU A 353 -2.40 11.35 -24.55
N LYS A 354 -1.42 10.52 -24.19
CA LYS A 354 -1.63 9.33 -23.39
C LYS A 354 -2.16 9.65 -21.99
N THR A 355 -1.66 10.71 -21.35
CA THR A 355 -2.15 11.18 -20.05
C THR A 355 -3.62 11.57 -20.11
N ILE A 356 -4.04 12.28 -21.16
CA ILE A 356 -5.46 12.63 -21.39
C ILE A 356 -6.30 11.36 -21.56
N ALA A 357 -5.85 10.44 -22.44
CA ALA A 357 -6.54 9.17 -22.68
C ALA A 357 -6.66 8.32 -21.41
N PHE A 358 -5.62 8.27 -20.57
CA PHE A 358 -5.65 7.55 -19.31
C PHE A 358 -6.59 8.20 -18.29
N LYS A 359 -6.67 9.53 -18.20
CA LYS A 359 -7.65 10.22 -17.33
C LYS A 359 -9.08 9.85 -17.72
N ILE A 360 -9.40 9.96 -19.00
CA ILE A 360 -10.73 9.62 -19.53
C ILE A 360 -11.03 8.13 -19.30
N GLY A 361 -10.08 7.25 -19.67
CA GLY A 361 -10.23 5.81 -19.51
C GLY A 361 -10.38 5.39 -18.05
N TYR A 362 -9.66 6.01 -17.13
CA TYR A 362 -9.76 5.71 -15.71
C TYR A 362 -11.11 6.15 -15.11
N ASN A 363 -11.64 7.31 -15.50
CA ASN A 363 -12.94 7.75 -15.03
C ASN A 363 -14.07 6.81 -15.53
N ILE A 364 -13.91 6.26 -16.75
CA ILE A 364 -14.91 5.36 -17.35
C ILE A 364 -14.75 3.91 -16.87
N LEU A 365 -13.50 3.42 -16.70
CA LEU A 365 -13.18 2.02 -16.46
C LEU A 365 -12.57 1.74 -15.08
N GLY A 366 -12.22 2.78 -14.33
CA GLY A 366 -11.64 2.68 -12.99
C GLY A 366 -12.66 3.03 -11.91
N GLU A 367 -13.02 4.31 -11.79
CA GLU A 367 -13.94 4.76 -10.74
C GLU A 367 -15.36 4.28 -10.96
N SER A 368 -15.86 4.37 -12.19
CA SER A 368 -17.27 4.05 -12.45
C SER A 368 -17.64 2.57 -12.23
N ILE A 369 -16.66 1.69 -12.04
CA ILE A 369 -16.86 0.23 -11.88
C ILE A 369 -16.70 -0.26 -10.43
N SER A 370 -16.45 0.65 -9.47
CA SER A 370 -16.28 0.32 -8.05
C SER A 370 -17.12 1.25 -7.18
N SER A 371 -17.83 0.70 -6.20
CA SER A 371 -18.57 1.45 -5.19
C SER A 371 -17.67 1.86 -4.03
N CYS A 372 -16.82 0.94 -3.58
CA CYS A 372 -15.87 1.11 -2.49
C CYS A 372 -14.76 0.04 -2.59
N SER A 373 -13.78 0.11 -1.72
CA SER A 373 -12.66 -0.84 -1.71
C SER A 373 -12.35 -1.36 -0.32
N ILE A 374 -11.83 -2.60 -0.27
CA ILE A 374 -11.30 -3.22 0.95
C ILE A 374 -9.90 -3.71 0.67
N SER A 375 -8.93 -3.28 1.48
CA SER A 375 -7.55 -3.76 1.38
C SER A 375 -7.13 -4.43 2.69
N ASN A 376 -6.64 -5.66 2.64
CA ASN A 376 -6.19 -6.41 3.81
C ASN A 376 -4.71 -6.78 3.67
N LEU A 377 -3.86 -6.24 4.54
CA LEU A 377 -2.43 -6.59 4.62
C LEU A 377 -2.18 -7.85 5.46
N GLY A 378 -3.19 -8.32 6.19
CA GLY A 378 -3.05 -9.47 7.09
C GLY A 378 -2.20 -9.17 8.32
N VAL A 379 -1.62 -10.22 8.88
CA VAL A 379 -0.77 -10.12 10.07
C VAL A 379 0.61 -9.60 9.69
N VAL A 380 1.07 -8.56 10.38
CA VAL A 380 2.42 -8.02 10.20
C VAL A 380 3.43 -9.01 10.77
N ASP A 381 4.23 -9.61 9.91
CA ASP A 381 5.28 -10.56 10.32
C ASP A 381 6.53 -9.80 10.75
N LEU A 382 6.79 -9.75 12.05
CA LEU A 382 7.90 -9.04 12.69
C LEU A 382 8.88 -10.02 13.34
N PRO A 383 10.18 -9.69 13.43
CA PRO A 383 11.09 -10.36 14.34
C PRO A 383 10.61 -10.22 15.79
N GLN A 384 10.79 -11.24 16.60
CA GLN A 384 10.29 -11.27 17.98
C GLN A 384 10.75 -10.06 18.81
N GLY A 385 12.02 -9.66 18.69
CA GLY A 385 12.55 -8.51 19.41
C GLY A 385 11.95 -7.17 18.94
N LEU A 386 11.55 -7.07 17.68
CA LEU A 386 10.90 -5.88 17.13
C LEU A 386 9.40 -5.87 17.43
N GLU A 387 8.76 -7.05 17.49
CA GLU A 387 7.34 -7.18 17.79
C GLU A 387 6.98 -6.56 19.15
N SER A 388 7.83 -6.75 20.16
CA SER A 388 7.63 -6.16 21.51
C SER A 388 7.76 -4.63 21.53
N LYS A 389 8.31 -4.03 20.47
CA LYS A 389 8.54 -2.59 20.32
C LYS A 389 7.42 -1.88 19.54
N ILE A 390 6.51 -2.62 18.92
CA ILE A 390 5.43 -2.08 18.10
C ILE A 390 4.11 -2.34 18.84
N LEU A 391 3.53 -1.26 19.35
CA LEU A 391 2.30 -1.30 20.15
C LEU A 391 1.05 -1.36 19.28
N ASP A 392 1.09 -0.73 18.09
CA ASP A 392 -0.05 -0.63 17.18
C ASP A 392 0.42 -0.42 15.74
N ALA A 393 -0.46 -0.65 14.78
CA ALA A 393 -0.20 -0.45 13.35
C ALA A 393 -1.44 0.06 12.63
N ASP A 394 -1.27 1.03 11.72
CA ASP A 394 -2.33 1.51 10.85
C ASP A 394 -2.00 1.26 9.38
N PHE A 395 -3.04 0.96 8.63
CA PHE A 395 -3.02 0.97 7.17
C PHE A 395 -4.18 1.80 6.66
N VAL A 396 -3.90 2.86 5.91
CA VAL A 396 -4.92 3.77 5.39
C VAL A 396 -4.77 3.90 3.89
N ASN A 397 -5.88 3.79 3.19
CA ASN A 397 -5.97 4.09 1.77
C ASN A 397 -7.06 5.15 1.59
N ALA A 398 -6.68 6.30 1.06
CA ALA A 398 -7.62 7.38 0.79
C ALA A 398 -7.90 7.44 -0.72
N GLY A 399 -9.18 7.41 -1.07
CA GLY A 399 -9.66 7.44 -2.45
C GLY A 399 -10.84 8.39 -2.61
N TYR A 400 -11.46 8.34 -3.79
CA TYR A 400 -12.63 9.17 -4.10
C TYR A 400 -13.88 8.78 -3.28
N GLY A 401 -13.99 7.52 -2.86
CA GLY A 401 -15.10 6.96 -2.09
C GLY A 401 -14.65 6.36 -0.77
N ILE A 402 -15.53 5.60 -0.16
CA ILE A 402 -15.25 4.84 1.07
C ILE A 402 -14.20 3.78 0.77
N ALA A 403 -13.18 3.70 1.60
CA ALA A 403 -12.23 2.61 1.62
C ALA A 403 -12.15 2.01 3.03
N MET A 404 -11.98 0.70 3.09
CA MET A 404 -11.72 -0.02 4.32
C MET A 404 -10.39 -0.75 4.22
N THR A 405 -9.59 -0.66 5.26
CA THR A 405 -8.28 -1.31 5.32
C THR A 405 -8.15 -2.12 6.59
N LEU A 406 -7.45 -3.24 6.49
CA LEU A 406 -7.18 -4.11 7.62
C LEU A 406 -5.67 -4.32 7.77
N ILE A 407 -5.23 -4.27 9.01
CA ILE A 407 -3.88 -4.65 9.41
C ILE A 407 -3.95 -5.31 10.78
N SER A 408 -3.24 -6.41 10.95
CA SER A 408 -3.29 -7.19 12.19
C SER A 408 -1.91 -7.28 12.81
N LEU A 409 -1.85 -7.08 14.12
CA LEU A 409 -0.81 -7.60 14.99
C LEU A 409 -1.26 -8.93 15.59
N LYS A 410 -0.40 -9.65 16.29
CA LYS A 410 -0.81 -10.90 16.95
C LYS A 410 -1.89 -10.66 18.01
N SER A 411 -1.83 -9.51 18.70
CA SER A 411 -2.76 -9.13 19.77
C SER A 411 -4.08 -8.62 19.25
N HIS A 412 -4.08 -7.77 18.25
CA HIS A 412 -5.29 -7.10 17.76
C HIS A 412 -5.27 -6.85 16.26
N THR A 413 -6.46 -6.67 15.70
CA THR A 413 -6.70 -6.31 14.30
C THR A 413 -7.35 -4.94 14.25
N ASN A 414 -6.78 -4.03 13.47
CA ASN A 414 -7.37 -2.74 13.17
C ASN A 414 -8.14 -2.83 11.84
N ILE A 415 -9.41 -2.49 11.90
CA ILE A 415 -10.30 -2.29 10.76
C ILE A 415 -10.47 -0.79 10.64
N ILE A 416 -9.90 -0.19 9.60
CA ILE A 416 -9.83 1.26 9.44
C ILE A 416 -10.70 1.66 8.27
N PHE A 417 -11.69 2.50 8.53
CA PHE A 417 -12.49 3.15 7.52
C PHE A 417 -11.88 4.48 7.15
N SER A 418 -11.83 4.79 5.89
CA SER A 418 -11.49 6.11 5.39
C SER A 418 -12.56 6.58 4.43
N SER A 419 -13.09 7.77 4.68
CA SER A 419 -14.20 8.33 3.91
C SER A 419 -14.01 9.84 3.69
N PRO A 420 -14.22 10.33 2.47
CA PRO A 420 -14.35 11.75 2.22
C PRO A 420 -15.77 12.28 2.53
N LEU A 421 -16.72 11.40 2.90
CA LEU A 421 -18.10 11.73 3.21
C LEU A 421 -18.26 12.00 4.70
N LYS A 422 -19.13 12.96 5.04
CA LYS A 422 -19.47 13.33 6.41
C LYS A 422 -20.38 12.29 7.08
N ASP A 423 -21.17 11.58 6.29
CA ASP A 423 -22.09 10.54 6.79
C ASP A 423 -21.31 9.31 7.28
N LEU A 424 -21.55 8.93 8.53
CA LEU A 424 -20.92 7.81 9.23
C LEU A 424 -21.86 6.60 9.40
N SER A 425 -23.08 6.65 8.89
CA SER A 425 -24.11 5.62 9.14
C SER A 425 -23.63 4.22 8.76
N ILE A 426 -22.97 4.07 7.60
CA ILE A 426 -22.41 2.79 7.16
C ILE A 426 -21.35 2.27 8.15
N MET A 427 -20.45 3.16 8.60
CA MET A 427 -19.39 2.80 9.55
C MET A 427 -19.98 2.43 10.90
N ASN A 428 -20.96 3.20 11.38
CA ASN A 428 -21.68 2.92 12.63
C ASN A 428 -22.39 1.56 12.58
N HIS A 429 -23.08 1.26 11.48
CA HIS A 429 -23.75 -0.03 11.29
C HIS A 429 -22.76 -1.20 11.36
N MET A 430 -21.57 -1.06 10.77
CA MET A 430 -20.53 -2.10 10.84
C MET A 430 -19.97 -2.29 12.25
N VAL A 431 -19.75 -1.19 12.99
CA VAL A 431 -19.32 -1.28 14.40
C VAL A 431 -20.38 -1.99 15.24
N GLN A 432 -21.65 -1.60 15.09
CA GLN A 432 -22.77 -2.25 15.77
C GLN A 432 -22.87 -3.74 15.43
N PHE A 433 -22.60 -4.10 14.17
CA PHE A 433 -22.57 -5.49 13.74
C PHE A 433 -21.46 -6.28 14.46
N LEU A 434 -20.24 -5.74 14.53
CA LEU A 434 -19.12 -6.38 15.25
C LEU A 434 -19.43 -6.57 16.74
N VAL A 435 -19.99 -5.55 17.38
CA VAL A 435 -20.40 -5.61 18.80
C VAL A 435 -21.55 -6.61 18.97
N GLY A 436 -22.52 -6.64 18.07
CA GLY A 436 -23.62 -7.62 18.07
C GLY A 436 -23.14 -9.06 17.91
N GLU A 437 -22.01 -9.27 17.27
CA GLU A 437 -21.32 -10.57 17.17
C GLU A 437 -20.48 -10.93 18.42
N GLY A 438 -20.52 -10.10 19.45
CA GLY A 438 -19.84 -10.33 20.73
C GLY A 438 -18.35 -9.96 20.72
N LEU A 439 -17.90 -9.13 19.79
CA LEU A 439 -16.53 -8.61 19.77
C LEU A 439 -16.45 -7.32 20.60
N ASP A 440 -15.42 -7.22 21.44
CA ASP A 440 -15.05 -5.95 22.06
C ASP A 440 -14.42 -5.04 21.01
N VAL A 441 -15.00 -3.85 20.79
CA VAL A 441 -14.54 -2.89 19.79
C VAL A 441 -14.09 -1.60 20.46
N THR A 442 -12.84 -1.24 20.28
CA THR A 442 -12.32 0.07 20.68
C THR A 442 -12.24 0.98 19.45
N LEU A 443 -12.76 2.19 19.56
CA LEU A 443 -12.79 3.16 18.46
C LEU A 443 -11.76 4.27 18.67
N ASP A 444 -11.14 4.69 17.56
CA ASP A 444 -10.24 5.84 17.47
C ASP A 444 -10.47 6.58 16.14
N THR A 445 -10.30 7.89 16.12
CA THR A 445 -10.58 8.72 14.94
C THR A 445 -9.64 9.92 14.83
N ASN A 446 -9.37 10.34 13.60
CA ASN A 446 -8.67 11.61 13.34
C ASN A 446 -9.60 12.84 13.35
N TYR A 447 -10.89 12.65 13.56
CA TYR A 447 -11.86 13.73 13.68
C TYR A 447 -11.81 14.31 15.09
N LYS A 448 -11.68 15.65 15.17
CA LYS A 448 -11.85 16.40 16.42
C LYS A 448 -12.98 17.39 16.21
N GLU A 449 -13.84 17.52 17.21
CA GLU A 449 -14.92 18.51 17.22
C GLU A 449 -14.37 19.91 16.95
N GLY A 450 -15.01 20.66 16.04
CA GLY A 450 -14.51 21.99 15.60
C GLY A 450 -13.58 21.98 14.38
N TYR A 451 -13.16 20.84 13.86
CA TYR A 451 -12.38 20.82 12.61
C TYR A 451 -13.20 21.27 11.38
N ASP A 452 -14.55 21.16 11.44
CA ASP A 452 -15.42 21.62 10.35
C ASP A 452 -15.38 23.16 10.13
N GLU A 453 -14.99 23.94 11.16
CA GLU A 453 -14.85 25.39 11.07
C GLU A 453 -13.47 25.84 10.56
N ILE A 454 -12.48 24.94 10.60
CA ILE A 454 -11.07 25.25 10.25
C ILE A 454 -10.72 24.68 8.88
N LEU A 455 -11.45 23.68 8.39
CA LEU A 455 -11.21 22.91 7.16
C LEU A 455 -12.22 23.25 6.06
#